data_71bcfe0b186cb8d5d7e3657afe8d5c29
#
_entry.id   71bcfe0b186cb8d5d7e3657afe8d5c29
#
_cell.length_a   1.000
_cell.length_b   1.000
_cell.length_c   1.000
_cell.angle_alpha   90.00
_cell.angle_beta   90.00
_cell.angle_gamma   90.00
#
_symmetry.space_group_name_H-M   'P 1'
#
loop_
_entity.id
_entity.type
_entity.pdbx_description
1 polymer ?
#
loop_
_entity_poly.entity_id
_entity_poly.type
_entity_poly.pdbx_seq_one_letter_code
_entity_poly.pdbx_strand_id
1 'polypeptide(L)'
;MEMLETMETDNSMSIRELNEKMSNDPDLSAVNLDVLTSNGFEPFVLEFPNAEKRSVWEATFKDAKITLAKHLTAAPSWSLKTIIAHQTRPGLQLCTATVVPGKRVDSTPFLWVCASDKFSGQVAVMALDSGEITIETCSAIGNAAVTAMCTVPPPTRPRKRKIKSQKSLEQLQKESIMDINSSGSDTESSSDEGTSTAGQTTVWIGNDDGEVFVVNSTERIRSRTRDRLARLRNSVTSMCAANGNVLVATSYSNQVQLLLFRPASDGGWDLENPQTVGHVCQAPITNMQQIGKRVIIASGNSLHAFFMDTGKFQPPVEILPSSDVITLMNVTGQYVFLSGRKSTEIYVVDVFELSVLNHFNVTSFVRSQLSGREHILREHKMGCLRVSCLTVARHHLWIGTSAGFVLSTSIQAAKSNPTPDLRGLRSRNVKLINEMVSVCEIGHSGPCRILLPVQTPTHSNNPSRKQKRSSLNVPTQQSSQLMLVSCGEGLDDGTATQDPSTDAINHLIFWKFS
;
A
#
# COMPACT_ATOMS: atom_id res chain seq x y z
N MET A 1 68.43 -30.65 6.18
CA MET A 1 67.11 -31.17 5.85
C MET A 1 66.22 -31.22 7.09
N GLU A 2 66.69 -31.75 8.21
CA GLU A 2 65.92 -31.82 9.48
C GLU A 2 65.39 -30.50 10.01
N MET A 3 66.19 -29.42 9.84
CA MET A 3 65.76 -28.08 10.31
C MET A 3 64.66 -27.42 9.47
N LEU A 4 64.52 -27.80 8.18
CA LEU A 4 63.45 -27.37 7.31
C LEU A 4 62.13 -28.16 7.58
N GLU A 5 62.27 -29.48 7.86
CA GLU A 5 61.14 -30.32 8.20
C GLU A 5 60.53 -29.94 9.55
N THR A 6 61.35 -29.57 10.55
CA THR A 6 60.83 -29.03 11.82
C THR A 6 60.16 -27.69 11.67
N MET A 7 60.65 -26.77 10.83
CA MET A 7 59.98 -25.49 10.55
C MET A 7 58.67 -25.67 9.77
N GLU A 8 58.57 -26.63 8.86
CA GLU A 8 57.32 -26.95 8.16
C GLU A 8 56.26 -27.57 9.10
N THR A 9 56.67 -28.44 10.00
CA THR A 9 55.77 -29.04 11.00
C THR A 9 55.29 -27.98 12.01
N ASP A 10 56.17 -27.08 12.49
CA ASP A 10 55.80 -25.99 13.41
C ASP A 10 54.87 -24.98 12.74
N ASN A 11 55.10 -24.61 11.48
CA ASN A 11 54.22 -23.75 10.72
C ASN A 11 52.86 -24.41 10.46
N SER A 12 52.80 -25.69 10.13
CA SER A 12 51.55 -26.42 9.91
C SER A 12 50.76 -26.59 11.19
N MET A 13 51.42 -26.76 12.34
CA MET A 13 50.78 -26.79 13.66
C MET A 13 50.20 -25.40 14.02
N SER A 14 50.95 -24.33 13.80
CA SER A 14 50.51 -22.96 14.06
C SER A 14 49.31 -22.56 13.17
N ILE A 15 49.32 -22.96 11.91
CA ILE A 15 48.20 -22.73 10.99
C ILE A 15 46.94 -23.51 11.44
N ARG A 16 47.15 -24.74 11.94
CA ARG A 16 46.04 -25.56 12.45
C ARG A 16 45.42 -24.98 13.70
N GLU A 17 46.24 -24.51 14.65
CA GLU A 17 45.74 -23.81 15.86
C GLU A 17 45.06 -22.50 15.55
N LEU A 18 45.54 -21.72 14.57
CA LEU A 18 44.88 -20.50 14.11
C LEU A 18 43.54 -20.82 13.45
N ASN A 19 43.47 -21.83 12.60
CA ASN A 19 42.22 -22.26 11.98
C ASN A 19 41.18 -22.77 13.01
N GLU A 20 41.67 -23.46 14.04
CA GLU A 20 40.81 -23.95 15.14
C GLU A 20 40.28 -22.81 16.00
N LYS A 21 41.13 -21.81 16.32
CA LYS A 21 40.73 -20.58 16.99
C LYS A 21 39.72 -19.78 16.15
N MET A 22 39.98 -19.61 14.85
CA MET A 22 39.05 -18.94 13.93
C MET A 22 37.73 -19.68 13.77
N SER A 23 37.72 -21.01 13.79
CA SER A 23 36.49 -21.82 13.68
C SER A 23 35.63 -21.73 14.94
N ASN A 24 36.23 -21.48 16.08
CA ASN A 24 35.58 -21.40 17.39
C ASN A 24 35.27 -19.96 17.84
N ASP A 25 35.64 -18.96 17.04
CA ASP A 25 35.34 -17.56 17.36
C ASP A 25 33.86 -17.25 17.06
N PRO A 26 33.05 -16.94 18.08
CA PRO A 26 31.63 -16.62 17.90
C PRO A 26 31.42 -15.37 17.03
N ASP A 27 32.33 -14.42 17.05
CA ASP A 27 32.23 -13.19 16.24
C ASP A 27 32.41 -13.47 14.74
N LEU A 28 33.15 -14.53 14.40
CA LEU A 28 33.33 -14.97 13.01
C LEU A 28 32.16 -15.83 12.50
N SER A 29 31.30 -16.33 13.36
CA SER A 29 30.14 -17.15 13.00
C SER A 29 28.81 -16.40 13.06
N ALA A 30 28.78 -15.15 13.53
CA ALA A 30 27.57 -14.34 13.64
C ALA A 30 27.53 -13.18 12.64
N VAL A 31 26.32 -12.81 12.20
CA VAL A 31 26.03 -11.61 11.39
C VAL A 31 25.01 -10.75 12.09
N ASN A 32 25.34 -9.51 12.36
CA ASN A 32 24.43 -8.54 12.92
C ASN A 32 23.67 -7.82 11.80
N LEU A 33 22.35 -7.87 11.85
CA LEU A 33 21.44 -7.22 10.90
C LEU A 33 20.54 -6.23 11.62
N ASP A 34 20.49 -5.00 11.12
CA ASP A 34 19.43 -4.07 11.48
C ASP A 34 18.22 -4.28 10.55
N VAL A 35 17.16 -4.86 11.07
CA VAL A 35 15.95 -5.17 10.31
C VAL A 35 14.88 -4.14 10.60
N LEU A 36 14.30 -3.58 9.53
CA LEU A 36 13.17 -2.67 9.66
C LEU A 36 11.89 -3.47 10.00
N THR A 37 11.41 -3.31 11.23
CA THR A 37 10.17 -3.89 11.72
C THR A 37 9.08 -2.83 11.83
N SER A 38 7.88 -3.25 12.24
CA SER A 38 6.79 -2.33 12.56
C SER A 38 7.10 -1.35 13.72
N ASN A 39 8.11 -1.65 14.54
CA ASN A 39 8.50 -0.85 15.70
C ASN A 39 9.74 0.01 15.46
N GLY A 40 10.33 -0.07 14.28
CA GLY A 40 11.57 0.60 13.92
C GLY A 40 12.66 -0.38 13.51
N PHE A 41 13.92 0.08 13.59
CA PHE A 41 15.06 -0.81 13.36
C PHE A 41 15.32 -1.63 14.61
N GLU A 42 15.26 -2.93 14.47
CA GLU A 42 15.57 -3.89 15.52
C GLU A 42 16.83 -4.67 15.12
N PRO A 43 17.80 -4.83 16.01
CA PRO A 43 18.99 -5.63 15.75
C PRO A 43 18.62 -7.12 15.81
N PHE A 44 19.02 -7.87 14.79
CA PHE A 44 18.94 -9.32 14.74
C PHE A 44 20.34 -9.89 14.57
N VAL A 45 20.62 -10.96 15.30
CA VAL A 45 21.87 -11.70 15.19
C VAL A 45 21.53 -13.04 14.51
N LEU A 46 22.18 -13.29 13.38
CA LEU A 46 22.14 -14.59 12.70
C LEU A 46 23.39 -15.36 13.05
N GLU A 47 23.23 -16.51 13.72
CA GLU A 47 24.34 -17.40 14.06
C GLU A 47 24.45 -18.54 13.04
N PHE A 48 25.65 -18.81 12.58
CA PHE A 48 25.97 -19.85 11.63
C PHE A 48 26.80 -20.94 12.31
N PRO A 49 26.70 -22.19 11.84
CA PRO A 49 27.48 -23.30 12.41
C PRO A 49 29.01 -23.13 12.33
N ASN A 50 29.49 -22.33 11.38
CA ASN A 50 30.90 -21.97 11.23
C ASN A 50 31.07 -20.73 10.33
N ALA A 51 32.26 -20.13 10.34
CA ALA A 51 32.62 -18.96 9.57
C ALA A 51 32.50 -19.14 8.04
N GLU A 52 32.72 -20.36 7.53
CA GLU A 52 32.59 -20.67 6.10
C GLU A 52 31.13 -20.53 5.64
N LYS A 53 30.19 -21.13 6.38
CA LYS A 53 28.76 -21.01 6.06
C LYS A 53 28.24 -19.58 6.18
N ARG A 54 28.74 -18.81 7.15
CA ARG A 54 28.50 -17.37 7.24
C ARG A 54 28.96 -16.66 5.97
N SER A 55 30.21 -16.86 5.56
CA SER A 55 30.81 -16.22 4.37
C SER A 55 30.04 -16.53 3.09
N VAL A 56 29.63 -17.80 2.89
CA VAL A 56 28.79 -18.21 1.75
C VAL A 56 27.44 -17.50 1.78
N TRP A 57 26.81 -17.40 2.95
CA TRP A 57 25.54 -16.72 3.10
C TRP A 57 25.68 -15.22 2.81
N GLU A 58 26.71 -14.55 3.36
CA GLU A 58 26.97 -13.13 3.11
C GLU A 58 27.19 -12.84 1.63
N ALA A 59 27.98 -13.68 0.94
CA ALA A 59 28.20 -13.56 -0.51
C ALA A 59 26.88 -13.71 -1.29
N THR A 60 26.10 -14.74 -0.99
CA THR A 60 24.79 -14.99 -1.62
C THR A 60 23.82 -13.84 -1.37
N PHE A 61 23.78 -13.33 -0.14
CA PHE A 61 22.92 -12.19 0.22
C PHE A 61 23.34 -10.92 -0.51
N LYS A 62 24.65 -10.66 -0.61
CA LYS A 62 25.20 -9.52 -1.37
C LYS A 62 24.86 -9.62 -2.85
N ASP A 63 24.99 -10.81 -3.45
CA ASP A 63 24.65 -11.03 -4.86
C ASP A 63 23.15 -10.88 -5.11
N ALA A 64 22.31 -11.36 -4.20
CA ALA A 64 20.86 -11.14 -4.26
C ALA A 64 20.50 -9.65 -4.19
N LYS A 65 21.15 -8.88 -3.30
CA LYS A 65 20.97 -7.41 -3.22
C LYS A 65 21.42 -6.70 -4.50
N ILE A 66 22.54 -7.09 -5.09
CA ILE A 66 23.05 -6.52 -6.35
C ILE A 66 22.08 -6.83 -7.50
N THR A 67 21.59 -8.06 -7.58
CA THR A 67 20.64 -8.49 -8.60
C THR A 67 19.34 -7.71 -8.47
N LEU A 68 18.80 -7.60 -7.25
CA LEU A 68 17.62 -6.79 -6.96
C LEU A 68 17.83 -5.33 -7.36
N ALA A 69 18.97 -4.73 -7.00
CA ALA A 69 19.29 -3.34 -7.34
C ALA A 69 19.36 -3.12 -8.85
N LYS A 70 19.91 -4.07 -9.64
CA LYS A 70 19.93 -3.99 -11.10
C LYS A 70 18.53 -4.01 -11.70
N HIS A 71 17.62 -4.84 -11.16
CA HIS A 71 16.22 -4.86 -11.58
C HIS A 71 15.46 -3.58 -11.20
N LEU A 72 15.87 -2.90 -10.12
CA LEU A 72 15.24 -1.67 -9.67
C LEU A 72 15.69 -0.43 -10.44
N THR A 73 16.90 -0.45 -11.01
CA THR A 73 17.48 0.68 -11.79
C THR A 73 17.10 0.65 -13.26
N ALA A 74 16.57 -0.47 -13.78
CA ALA A 74 16.05 -0.53 -15.13
C ALA A 74 14.81 0.39 -15.23
N ALA A 75 14.84 1.35 -16.15
CA ALA A 75 13.66 2.17 -16.45
C ALA A 75 12.50 1.23 -16.80
N PRO A 76 11.36 1.37 -16.14
CA PRO A 76 10.23 0.48 -16.42
C PRO A 76 9.76 0.68 -17.85
N SER A 77 9.66 -0.41 -18.61
CA SER A 77 8.99 -0.38 -19.90
C SER A 77 7.48 -0.38 -19.69
N TRP A 78 6.79 0.46 -20.42
CA TRP A 78 5.36 0.68 -20.24
C TRP A 78 4.58 -0.01 -21.35
N SER A 79 3.51 -0.69 -21.02
CA SER A 79 2.41 -0.92 -21.95
C SER A 79 1.18 -0.23 -21.37
N LEU A 80 0.58 0.64 -22.19
CA LEU A 80 -0.52 1.50 -21.78
C LEU A 80 -1.85 0.89 -22.24
N LYS A 81 -2.85 0.89 -21.36
CA LYS A 81 -4.25 0.67 -21.73
C LYS A 81 -5.09 1.79 -21.12
N THR A 82 -5.81 2.51 -21.95
CA THR A 82 -6.73 3.56 -21.53
C THR A 82 -8.15 3.02 -21.49
N ILE A 83 -8.89 3.34 -20.44
CA ILE A 83 -10.30 3.00 -20.30
C ILE A 83 -11.07 4.26 -19.93
N ILE A 84 -12.12 4.53 -20.67
CA ILE A 84 -13.05 5.61 -20.37
C ILE A 84 -13.92 5.20 -19.19
N ALA A 85 -13.92 5.98 -18.12
CA ALA A 85 -14.84 5.80 -17.01
C ALA A 85 -16.18 6.41 -17.37
N HIS A 86 -17.17 5.58 -17.63
CA HIS A 86 -18.53 6.04 -17.91
C HIS A 86 -19.12 6.72 -16.69
N GLN A 87 -19.70 7.88 -16.91
CA GLN A 87 -20.43 8.65 -15.90
C GLN A 87 -21.92 8.45 -16.12
N THR A 88 -22.65 8.22 -15.05
CA THR A 88 -24.13 8.20 -15.10
C THR A 88 -24.73 9.60 -15.08
N ARG A 89 -23.93 10.59 -14.67
CA ARG A 89 -24.36 11.96 -14.50
C ARG A 89 -23.25 12.94 -14.84
N PRO A 90 -23.50 13.98 -15.62
CA PRO A 90 -22.52 15.03 -15.91
C PRO A 90 -22.03 15.70 -14.62
N GLY A 91 -20.74 16.03 -14.57
CA GLY A 91 -20.13 16.75 -13.44
C GLY A 91 -19.61 15.88 -12.31
N LEU A 92 -19.80 14.55 -12.36
CA LEU A 92 -19.16 13.63 -11.42
C LEU A 92 -17.64 13.62 -11.64
N GLN A 93 -16.88 13.81 -10.57
CA GLN A 93 -15.42 13.79 -10.60
C GLN A 93 -14.90 12.58 -9.83
N LEU A 94 -13.83 11.97 -10.32
CA LEU A 94 -13.15 10.90 -9.62
C LEU A 94 -12.61 11.44 -8.28
N CYS A 95 -13.00 10.83 -7.17
CA CYS A 95 -12.66 11.30 -5.83
C CYS A 95 -11.79 10.33 -5.05
N THR A 96 -12.03 9.03 -5.16
CA THR A 96 -11.26 8.02 -4.43
C THR A 96 -11.30 6.67 -5.14
N ALA A 97 -10.30 5.82 -4.90
CA ALA A 97 -10.26 4.45 -5.40
C ALA A 97 -9.55 3.54 -4.39
N THR A 98 -9.87 2.25 -4.46
CA THR A 98 -9.20 1.22 -3.66
C THR A 98 -9.13 -0.10 -4.42
N VAL A 99 -8.10 -0.89 -4.10
CA VAL A 99 -7.94 -2.25 -4.62
C VAL A 99 -8.53 -3.24 -3.63
N VAL A 100 -9.36 -4.12 -4.14
CA VAL A 100 -10.00 -5.17 -3.36
C VAL A 100 -9.43 -6.51 -3.80
N PRO A 101 -8.82 -7.30 -2.90
CA PRO A 101 -8.30 -8.61 -3.25
C PRO A 101 -9.43 -9.53 -3.72
N GLY A 102 -9.12 -10.42 -4.66
CA GLY A 102 -10.08 -11.43 -5.10
C GLY A 102 -10.42 -12.45 -4.01
N LYS A 103 -11.44 -13.28 -4.24
CA LYS A 103 -11.91 -14.28 -3.26
C LYS A 103 -10.86 -15.31 -2.84
N ARG A 104 -9.92 -15.61 -3.73
CA ARG A 104 -8.80 -16.54 -3.50
C ARG A 104 -7.50 -15.79 -3.70
N VAL A 105 -6.44 -16.27 -3.08
CA VAL A 105 -5.10 -15.68 -3.23
C VAL A 105 -4.67 -15.59 -4.69
N ASP A 106 -5.13 -16.53 -5.52
CA ASP A 106 -4.80 -16.63 -6.95
C ASP A 106 -5.81 -15.91 -7.86
N SER A 107 -6.86 -15.31 -7.29
CA SER A 107 -7.86 -14.61 -8.09
C SER A 107 -7.47 -13.16 -8.32
N THR A 108 -7.85 -12.64 -9.48
CA THR A 108 -7.61 -11.25 -9.87
C THR A 108 -8.27 -10.28 -8.90
N PRO A 109 -7.58 -9.18 -8.55
CA PRO A 109 -8.16 -8.15 -7.71
C PRO A 109 -9.21 -7.35 -8.49
N PHE A 110 -10.08 -6.70 -7.74
CA PHE A 110 -11.03 -5.71 -8.27
C PHE A 110 -10.52 -4.31 -7.96
N LEU A 111 -10.71 -3.42 -8.91
CA LEU A 111 -10.52 -1.99 -8.70
C LEU A 111 -11.88 -1.33 -8.48
N TRP A 112 -12.04 -0.71 -7.32
CA TRP A 112 -13.21 0.09 -6.97
C TRP A 112 -12.86 1.55 -7.14
N VAL A 113 -13.58 2.24 -8.00
CA VAL A 113 -13.37 3.67 -8.30
C VAL A 113 -14.64 4.42 -7.99
N CYS A 114 -14.52 5.48 -7.22
CA CYS A 114 -15.64 6.34 -6.88
C CYS A 114 -15.55 7.67 -7.62
N ALA A 115 -16.67 8.05 -8.22
CA ALA A 115 -16.90 9.38 -8.75
C ALA A 115 -18.02 10.05 -7.96
N SER A 116 -17.90 11.34 -7.67
CA SER A 116 -18.85 12.05 -6.82
C SER A 116 -18.99 13.51 -7.22
N ASP A 117 -20.15 14.05 -6.93
CA ASP A 117 -20.40 15.51 -6.83
C ASP A 117 -20.93 15.83 -5.42
N LYS A 118 -21.44 17.03 -5.21
CA LYS A 118 -21.99 17.43 -3.90
C LYS A 118 -23.26 16.67 -3.48
N PHE A 119 -23.93 15.98 -4.40
CA PHE A 119 -25.29 15.46 -4.20
C PHE A 119 -25.38 13.95 -4.39
N SER A 120 -24.35 13.32 -4.91
CA SER A 120 -24.37 11.87 -5.13
C SER A 120 -22.98 11.29 -5.27
N GLY A 121 -22.85 10.03 -4.89
CA GLY A 121 -21.70 9.19 -5.18
C GLY A 121 -22.07 8.07 -6.14
N GLN A 122 -21.10 7.65 -6.93
CA GLN A 122 -21.17 6.51 -7.84
C GLN A 122 -19.93 5.68 -7.70
N VAL A 123 -20.09 4.38 -7.57
CA VAL A 123 -18.99 3.42 -7.48
C VAL A 123 -19.00 2.51 -8.70
N ALA A 124 -17.91 2.47 -9.44
CA ALA A 124 -17.65 1.51 -10.47
C ALA A 124 -16.69 0.42 -9.95
N VAL A 125 -17.05 -0.84 -10.18
CA VAL A 125 -16.23 -2.01 -9.85
C VAL A 125 -15.70 -2.60 -11.13
N MET A 126 -14.38 -2.71 -11.23
CA MET A 126 -13.69 -3.22 -12.41
C MET A 126 -12.94 -4.49 -12.05
N ALA A 127 -13.12 -5.53 -12.87
CA ALA A 127 -12.31 -6.73 -12.80
C ALA A 127 -11.03 -6.52 -13.65
N LEU A 128 -9.89 -6.88 -13.07
CA LEU A 128 -8.57 -6.72 -13.69
C LEU A 128 -8.09 -8.10 -14.17
N ASP A 129 -8.82 -8.73 -15.07
CA ASP A 129 -8.44 -10.05 -15.55
C ASP A 129 -7.29 -9.97 -16.58
N SER A 130 -6.43 -10.99 -16.60
CA SER A 130 -5.14 -11.21 -17.30
C SER A 130 -4.90 -10.52 -18.66
N GLY A 131 -5.29 -9.28 -18.80
CA GLY A 131 -5.12 -8.42 -19.99
C GLY A 131 -6.37 -7.67 -20.41
N GLU A 132 -7.54 -8.06 -19.90
CA GLU A 132 -8.78 -7.33 -20.11
C GLU A 132 -9.26 -6.70 -18.82
N ILE A 133 -9.75 -5.48 -18.93
CA ILE A 133 -10.33 -4.72 -17.83
C ILE A 133 -11.79 -4.52 -18.17
N THR A 134 -12.66 -5.08 -17.37
CA THR A 134 -14.10 -5.03 -17.59
C THR A 134 -14.78 -4.32 -16.43
N ILE A 135 -15.76 -3.47 -16.73
CA ILE A 135 -16.61 -2.84 -15.72
C ILE A 135 -17.70 -3.85 -15.36
N GLU A 136 -17.63 -4.40 -14.16
CA GLU A 136 -18.60 -5.39 -13.68
C GLU A 136 -19.91 -4.74 -13.24
N THR A 137 -19.81 -3.67 -12.47
CA THR A 137 -20.96 -2.95 -11.95
C THR A 137 -20.67 -1.45 -11.84
N CYS A 138 -21.72 -0.66 -11.99
CA CYS A 138 -21.71 0.76 -11.69
C CYS A 138 -22.98 1.09 -10.92
N SER A 139 -22.86 1.61 -9.70
CA SER A 139 -23.99 1.79 -8.79
C SER A 139 -23.89 3.13 -8.07
N ALA A 140 -25.02 3.78 -7.86
CA ALA A 140 -25.11 4.96 -6.99
C ALA A 140 -24.95 4.55 -5.53
N ILE A 141 -24.28 5.41 -4.74
CA ILE A 141 -24.08 5.24 -3.31
C ILE A 141 -24.27 6.57 -2.57
N GLY A 142 -25.24 6.59 -1.66
CA GLY A 142 -25.57 7.79 -0.89
C GLY A 142 -26.12 8.96 -1.71
N ASN A 143 -26.48 10.02 -1.00
CA ASN A 143 -27.03 11.27 -1.56
C ASN A 143 -26.14 12.48 -1.22
N ALA A 144 -24.85 12.25 -0.94
CA ALA A 144 -23.88 13.26 -0.58
C ALA A 144 -22.53 12.96 -1.25
N ALA A 145 -21.60 13.92 -1.17
CA ALA A 145 -20.27 13.74 -1.70
C ALA A 145 -19.52 12.60 -1.00
N VAL A 146 -18.96 11.67 -1.76
CA VAL A 146 -18.09 10.64 -1.21
C VAL A 146 -16.72 11.25 -0.94
N THR A 147 -16.25 11.08 0.28
CA THR A 147 -15.03 11.72 0.78
C THR A 147 -13.88 10.74 1.02
N ALA A 148 -14.20 9.50 1.40
CA ALA A 148 -13.19 8.50 1.71
C ALA A 148 -13.65 7.09 1.35
N MET A 149 -12.69 6.23 1.00
CA MET A 149 -12.93 4.81 0.76
C MET A 149 -11.72 4.00 1.19
N CYS A 150 -11.94 2.87 1.85
CA CYS A 150 -10.86 1.94 2.18
C CYS A 150 -11.32 0.48 2.10
N THR A 151 -10.39 -0.39 1.73
CA THR A 151 -10.57 -1.85 1.79
C THR A 151 -10.20 -2.34 3.17
N VAL A 152 -11.09 -3.10 3.78
CA VAL A 152 -10.92 -3.64 5.13
C VAL A 152 -10.86 -5.16 5.06
N PRO A 153 -9.73 -5.76 5.45
CA PRO A 153 -9.60 -7.22 5.52
C PRO A 153 -10.61 -7.83 6.48
N PRO A 154 -10.95 -9.12 6.30
CA PRO A 154 -11.84 -9.79 7.24
C PRO A 154 -11.25 -9.76 8.66
N PRO A 155 -12.11 -9.59 9.70
CA PRO A 155 -11.65 -9.62 11.07
C PRO A 155 -10.96 -10.95 11.40
N THR A 156 -9.75 -10.88 11.93
CA THR A 156 -9.03 -12.08 12.38
C THR A 156 -9.71 -12.62 13.64
N ARG A 157 -10.39 -13.76 13.53
CA ARG A 157 -10.92 -14.45 14.71
C ARG A 157 -9.74 -14.83 15.62
N PRO A 158 -9.76 -14.48 16.92
CA PRO A 158 -8.76 -14.98 17.83
C PRO A 158 -8.80 -16.52 17.77
N ARG A 159 -7.72 -17.16 17.36
CA ARG A 159 -7.59 -18.60 17.40
C ARG A 159 -7.81 -19.02 18.85
N LYS A 160 -9.00 -19.53 19.20
CA LYS A 160 -9.20 -20.25 20.44
C LYS A 160 -8.17 -21.38 20.42
N ARG A 161 -7.11 -21.26 21.23
CA ARG A 161 -6.20 -22.37 21.50
C ARG A 161 -7.11 -23.50 22.01
N LYS A 162 -7.40 -24.49 21.16
CA LYS A 162 -7.94 -25.76 21.63
C LYS A 162 -6.86 -26.30 22.56
N ILE A 163 -7.09 -26.13 23.85
CA ILE A 163 -6.41 -26.93 24.86
C ILE A 163 -6.81 -28.35 24.48
N LYS A 164 -5.87 -29.12 23.96
CA LYS A 164 -6.05 -30.55 23.74
C LYS A 164 -6.24 -31.16 25.14
N SER A 165 -7.48 -31.24 25.60
CA SER A 165 -7.83 -32.20 26.64
C SER A 165 -7.49 -33.58 26.06
N GLN A 166 -6.68 -34.35 26.77
CA GLN A 166 -6.36 -35.72 26.45
C GLN A 166 -7.69 -36.49 26.30
N LYS A 167 -8.10 -36.69 25.06
CA LYS A 167 -9.14 -37.67 24.74
C LYS A 167 -8.48 -39.03 24.79
N SER A 168 -9.06 -39.93 25.57
CA SER A 168 -8.62 -41.33 25.70
C SER A 168 -8.67 -42.04 24.33
N LEU A 169 -7.76 -42.99 24.14
CA LEU A 169 -7.56 -43.74 22.89
C LEU A 169 -8.83 -44.46 22.36
N GLU A 170 -9.85 -44.63 23.19
CA GLU A 170 -11.10 -45.31 22.83
C GLU A 170 -12.08 -44.49 21.98
N GLN A 171 -11.92 -43.16 21.93
CA GLN A 171 -12.78 -42.31 21.10
C GLN A 171 -12.28 -42.13 19.66
N LEU A 172 -11.03 -42.48 19.38
CA LEU A 172 -10.44 -42.38 18.03
C LEU A 172 -10.82 -43.54 17.11
N GLN A 173 -11.32 -44.64 17.64
CA GLN A 173 -11.76 -45.79 16.83
C GLN A 173 -13.22 -45.75 16.37
N LYS A 174 -14.04 -44.84 16.89
CA LYS A 174 -15.44 -44.72 16.50
C LYS A 174 -15.72 -43.68 15.41
N GLU A 175 -14.76 -42.78 15.12
CA GLU A 175 -14.95 -41.73 14.09
C GLU A 175 -14.48 -42.11 12.68
N SER A 176 -13.89 -43.31 12.49
CA SER A 176 -13.35 -43.76 11.19
C SER A 176 -14.29 -44.62 10.33
N ILE A 177 -15.56 -44.78 10.71
CA ILE A 177 -16.48 -45.71 9.99
C ILE A 177 -17.71 -45.03 9.37
N MET A 178 -17.84 -43.68 9.41
CA MET A 178 -19.02 -42.99 8.88
C MET A 178 -18.79 -41.89 7.88
N ASP A 179 -17.85 -42.01 6.96
CA ASP A 179 -17.72 -41.06 5.84
C ASP A 179 -17.41 -41.75 4.51
N ILE A 180 -18.30 -42.66 4.10
CA ILE A 180 -18.40 -43.09 2.69
C ILE A 180 -19.89 -43.20 2.37
N ASN A 181 -20.41 -42.16 1.75
CA ASN A 181 -21.54 -42.07 0.85
C ASN A 181 -22.38 -40.83 1.10
N SER A 182 -22.10 -39.77 0.37
CA SER A 182 -23.19 -38.91 -0.18
C SER A 182 -22.64 -38.06 -1.32
N SER A 183 -22.84 -38.58 -2.52
CA SER A 183 -22.93 -37.76 -3.73
C SER A 183 -24.26 -37.06 -3.67
N GLY A 184 -24.25 -35.73 -3.42
CA GLY A 184 -25.43 -34.90 -3.39
C GLY A 184 -25.32 -33.82 -4.46
N SER A 185 -26.23 -33.90 -5.42
CA SER A 185 -26.48 -32.99 -6.51
C SER A 185 -26.62 -31.52 -6.08
N ASP A 186 -25.96 -30.64 -6.84
CA ASP A 186 -26.12 -29.18 -6.78
C ASP A 186 -27.54 -28.78 -7.18
N THR A 187 -28.37 -28.48 -6.21
CA THR A 187 -29.59 -27.72 -6.41
C THR A 187 -29.34 -26.29 -5.94
N GLU A 188 -29.24 -25.36 -6.88
CA GLU A 188 -29.29 -23.93 -6.60
C GLU A 188 -30.64 -23.56 -6.01
N SER A 189 -30.72 -23.52 -4.69
CA SER A 189 -31.85 -22.90 -3.99
C SER A 189 -31.46 -21.45 -3.65
N SER A 190 -32.11 -20.51 -4.30
CA SER A 190 -32.10 -19.08 -3.96
C SER A 190 -32.79 -18.88 -2.61
N SER A 191 -32.06 -19.02 -1.51
CA SER A 191 -32.51 -18.57 -0.20
C SER A 191 -31.93 -17.19 0.08
N ASP A 192 -32.83 -16.28 0.36
CA ASP A 192 -32.59 -14.89 0.76
C ASP A 192 -32.06 -14.88 2.21
N GLU A 193 -30.82 -15.36 2.38
CA GLU A 193 -30.12 -15.33 3.67
C GLU A 193 -29.45 -13.98 3.82
N GLY A 194 -29.80 -13.26 4.90
CA GLY A 194 -29.11 -12.07 5.34
C GLY A 194 -27.60 -12.32 5.40
N THR A 195 -26.87 -11.89 4.38
CA THR A 195 -25.47 -12.19 4.19
C THR A 195 -24.63 -11.52 5.27
N SER A 196 -24.22 -12.30 6.26
CA SER A 196 -23.26 -11.90 7.29
C SER A 196 -21.94 -11.46 6.64
N THR A 197 -21.39 -10.33 7.06
CA THR A 197 -20.03 -9.86 6.66
C THR A 197 -18.92 -10.72 7.25
N ALA A 198 -19.27 -11.74 8.04
CA ALA A 198 -18.34 -12.59 8.75
C ALA A 198 -17.35 -13.28 7.80
N GLY A 199 -16.06 -12.97 7.97
CA GLY A 199 -14.99 -13.64 7.26
C GLY A 199 -14.74 -13.17 5.82
N GLN A 200 -15.38 -12.09 5.37
CA GLN A 200 -15.17 -11.50 4.04
C GLN A 200 -14.48 -10.14 4.11
N THR A 201 -13.71 -9.81 3.07
CA THR A 201 -13.20 -8.45 2.88
C THR A 201 -14.35 -7.51 2.61
N THR A 202 -14.35 -6.35 3.25
CA THR A 202 -15.36 -5.30 3.07
C THR A 202 -14.75 -4.04 2.50
N VAL A 203 -15.52 -3.26 1.77
CA VAL A 203 -15.18 -1.91 1.34
C VAL A 203 -16.00 -0.92 2.14
N TRP A 204 -15.33 0.00 2.79
CA TRP A 204 -15.95 1.06 3.57
C TRP A 204 -15.93 2.34 2.77
N ILE A 205 -17.08 3.02 2.66
CA ILE A 205 -17.25 4.23 1.85
C ILE A 205 -17.92 5.28 2.74
N GLY A 206 -17.21 6.38 2.97
CA GLY A 206 -17.70 7.49 3.78
C GLY A 206 -18.08 8.69 2.93
N ASN A 207 -19.08 9.44 3.37
CA ASN A 207 -19.58 10.63 2.69
C ASN A 207 -19.59 11.88 3.60
N ASP A 208 -19.94 13.00 2.99
CA ASP A 208 -19.97 14.32 3.65
C ASP A 208 -21.14 14.47 4.64
N ASP A 209 -22.20 13.67 4.52
CA ASP A 209 -23.33 13.63 5.46
C ASP A 209 -23.04 12.76 6.70
N GLY A 210 -21.84 12.19 6.81
CA GLY A 210 -21.46 11.32 7.93
C GLY A 210 -21.96 9.89 7.79
N GLU A 211 -22.38 9.45 6.63
CA GLU A 211 -22.76 8.07 6.39
C GLU A 211 -21.54 7.24 6.01
N VAL A 212 -21.40 6.07 6.61
CA VAL A 212 -20.38 5.07 6.29
C VAL A 212 -21.04 3.80 5.83
N PHE A 213 -20.94 3.51 4.55
CA PHE A 213 -21.45 2.30 3.92
C PHE A 213 -20.41 1.18 4.02
N VAL A 214 -20.84 0.01 4.48
CA VAL A 214 -20.01 -1.20 4.57
C VAL A 214 -20.50 -2.22 3.56
N VAL A 215 -19.75 -2.45 2.49
CA VAL A 215 -20.14 -3.30 1.38
C VAL A 215 -19.23 -4.52 1.32
N ASN A 216 -19.77 -5.71 1.14
CA ASN A 216 -18.95 -6.90 0.89
C ASN A 216 -18.29 -6.83 -0.49
N SER A 217 -17.03 -7.20 -0.55
CA SER A 217 -16.25 -7.17 -1.79
C SER A 217 -16.78 -8.07 -2.90
N THR A 218 -17.62 -9.04 -2.56
CA THR A 218 -18.16 -10.06 -3.48
C THR A 218 -19.60 -9.82 -3.87
N GLU A 219 -20.26 -8.83 -3.26
CA GLU A 219 -21.66 -8.51 -3.54
C GLU A 219 -21.73 -7.42 -4.62
N ARG A 220 -22.74 -7.58 -5.48
CA ARG A 220 -23.17 -6.45 -6.30
C ARG A 220 -23.69 -5.37 -5.37
N ILE A 221 -23.24 -4.13 -5.54
CA ILE A 221 -23.76 -2.99 -4.77
C ILE A 221 -25.25 -2.84 -5.13
N ARG A 222 -26.10 -3.39 -4.29
CA ARG A 222 -27.56 -3.25 -4.42
C ARG A 222 -28.03 -2.16 -3.47
N SER A 223 -29.15 -1.54 -3.79
CA SER A 223 -29.80 -0.49 -3.00
C SER A 223 -30.22 -0.92 -1.57
N ARG A 224 -30.01 -2.17 -1.18
CA ARG A 224 -30.33 -2.74 0.13
C ARG A 224 -29.20 -2.71 1.16
N THR A 225 -28.20 -1.87 0.99
CA THR A 225 -27.11 -1.72 1.99
C THR A 225 -27.55 -0.96 3.25
N ARG A 226 -28.85 -0.77 3.48
CA ARG A 226 -29.38 -0.04 4.65
C ARG A 226 -29.03 -0.69 5.99
N ASP A 227 -28.84 -2.01 6.01
CA ASP A 227 -28.56 -2.77 7.23
C ASP A 227 -27.05 -2.74 7.60
N ARG A 228 -26.22 -2.11 6.77
CA ARG A 228 -24.76 -2.00 6.96
C ARG A 228 -24.29 -0.57 6.78
N LEU A 229 -25.00 0.33 7.42
CA LEU A 229 -24.78 1.76 7.37
C LEU A 229 -24.55 2.28 8.79
N ALA A 230 -23.37 2.81 9.05
CA ALA A 230 -23.14 3.63 10.25
C ALA A 230 -23.49 5.08 9.94
N ARG A 231 -24.28 5.72 10.81
CA ARG A 231 -24.60 7.15 10.72
C ARG A 231 -23.87 7.90 11.81
N LEU A 232 -22.95 8.75 11.37
CA LEU A 232 -22.15 9.61 12.23
C LEU A 232 -22.74 11.02 12.22
N ARG A 233 -22.42 11.81 13.23
CA ARG A 233 -22.97 13.18 13.32
C ARG A 233 -22.30 14.16 12.37
N ASN A 234 -21.06 13.85 11.97
CA ASN A 234 -20.19 14.77 11.27
C ASN A 234 -19.67 14.15 9.97
N SER A 235 -19.33 14.98 9.01
CA SER A 235 -18.72 14.58 7.74
C SER A 235 -17.51 13.65 7.94
N VAL A 236 -17.45 12.57 7.18
CA VAL A 236 -16.30 11.67 7.15
C VAL A 236 -15.18 12.34 6.36
N THR A 237 -13.98 12.42 6.93
CA THR A 237 -12.83 13.06 6.26
C THR A 237 -11.77 12.08 5.83
N SER A 238 -11.57 11.00 6.58
CA SER A 238 -10.59 9.95 6.26
C SER A 238 -10.94 8.63 6.92
N MET A 239 -10.50 7.53 6.34
CA MET A 239 -10.67 6.17 6.91
C MET A 239 -9.42 5.33 6.71
N CYS A 240 -9.14 4.45 7.68
CA CYS A 240 -8.01 3.55 7.64
C CYS A 240 -8.31 2.22 8.34
N ALA A 241 -8.09 1.11 7.64
CA ALA A 241 -8.06 -0.21 8.27
C ALA A 241 -6.75 -0.38 9.04
N ALA A 242 -6.82 -0.72 10.33
CA ALA A 242 -5.65 -0.86 11.19
C ALA A 242 -5.81 -1.97 12.22
N ASN A 243 -4.91 -2.95 12.23
CA ASN A 243 -4.85 -4.06 13.21
C ASN A 243 -6.21 -4.76 13.44
N GLY A 244 -6.94 -5.06 12.36
CA GLY A 244 -8.24 -5.71 12.46
C GLY A 244 -9.39 -4.81 12.95
N ASN A 245 -9.19 -3.50 13.02
CA ASN A 245 -10.17 -2.48 13.33
C ASN A 245 -10.24 -1.47 12.18
N VAL A 246 -11.23 -0.57 12.23
CA VAL A 246 -11.33 0.54 11.28
C VAL A 246 -11.36 1.85 12.05
N LEU A 247 -10.44 2.74 11.69
CA LEU A 247 -10.44 4.12 12.15
C LEU A 247 -11.19 4.99 11.15
N VAL A 248 -12.12 5.80 11.65
CA VAL A 248 -12.89 6.78 10.87
C VAL A 248 -12.70 8.15 11.51
N ALA A 249 -12.19 9.08 10.72
CA ALA A 249 -12.08 10.48 11.12
C ALA A 249 -13.28 11.26 10.63
N THR A 250 -13.86 12.07 11.50
CA THR A 250 -14.96 12.96 11.17
C THR A 250 -14.65 14.39 11.58
N SER A 251 -15.23 15.35 10.86
CA SER A 251 -15.06 16.77 11.19
C SER A 251 -16.33 17.56 10.88
N TYR A 252 -16.64 18.49 11.78
CA TYR A 252 -17.66 19.50 11.58
C TYR A 252 -17.21 20.81 12.23
N SER A 253 -17.13 21.87 11.44
CA SER A 253 -16.55 23.12 11.91
C SER A 253 -15.14 22.90 12.48
N ASN A 254 -14.92 23.16 13.77
CA ASN A 254 -13.63 22.94 14.46
C ASN A 254 -13.63 21.68 15.34
N GLN A 255 -14.67 20.86 15.27
CA GLN A 255 -14.74 19.61 16.03
C GLN A 255 -14.24 18.45 15.17
N VAL A 256 -13.15 17.83 15.62
CA VAL A 256 -12.57 16.65 15.00
C VAL A 256 -12.77 15.47 15.91
N GLN A 257 -13.25 14.36 15.38
CA GLN A 257 -13.40 13.11 16.12
C GLN A 257 -12.71 11.98 15.37
N LEU A 258 -12.02 11.12 16.12
CA LEU A 258 -11.48 9.87 15.64
C LEU A 258 -12.25 8.72 16.29
N LEU A 259 -12.89 7.91 15.47
CA LEU A 259 -13.75 6.80 15.88
C LEU A 259 -13.09 5.47 15.52
N LEU A 260 -13.12 4.53 16.43
CA LEU A 260 -12.62 3.17 16.26
C LEU A 260 -13.78 2.19 16.20
N PHE A 261 -13.95 1.55 15.05
CA PHE A 261 -14.90 0.45 14.85
C PHE A 261 -14.20 -0.88 15.07
N ARG A 262 -14.84 -1.75 15.84
CA ARG A 262 -14.33 -3.08 16.18
C ARG A 262 -15.13 -4.18 15.51
N PRO A 263 -14.52 -5.36 15.32
CA PRO A 263 -15.27 -6.54 14.94
C PRO A 263 -16.34 -6.89 15.99
N ALA A 264 -17.53 -7.23 15.53
CA ALA A 264 -18.59 -7.75 16.37
C ALA A 264 -18.38 -9.24 16.68
N SER A 265 -19.08 -9.74 17.71
CA SER A 265 -18.95 -11.13 18.16
C SER A 265 -19.43 -12.17 17.14
N ASP A 266 -20.32 -11.79 16.26
CA ASP A 266 -20.84 -12.61 15.14
C ASP A 266 -19.87 -12.73 13.96
N GLY A 267 -18.76 -11.96 14.00
CA GLY A 267 -17.74 -11.88 12.96
C GLY A 267 -18.01 -10.80 11.91
N GLY A 268 -19.05 -9.99 12.10
CA GLY A 268 -19.31 -8.75 11.37
C GLY A 268 -18.59 -7.56 12.00
N TRP A 269 -19.15 -6.36 11.79
CA TRP A 269 -18.65 -5.10 12.35
C TRP A 269 -19.67 -4.49 13.31
N ASP A 270 -19.22 -4.00 14.47
CA ASP A 270 -20.07 -3.20 15.38
C ASP A 270 -20.17 -1.77 14.82
N LEU A 271 -21.25 -1.52 14.07
CA LEU A 271 -21.48 -0.23 13.43
C LEU A 271 -22.25 0.75 14.32
N GLU A 272 -22.90 0.26 15.37
CA GLU A 272 -23.75 1.06 16.25
C GLU A 272 -22.95 1.73 17.37
N ASN A 273 -21.87 1.08 17.85
CA ASN A 273 -21.12 1.52 19.04
C ASN A 273 -19.63 1.80 18.72
N PRO A 274 -19.30 2.77 17.85
CA PRO A 274 -17.90 3.14 17.64
C PRO A 274 -17.31 3.76 18.89
N GLN A 275 -16.10 3.34 19.23
CA GLN A 275 -15.36 3.92 20.37
C GLN A 275 -14.70 5.22 19.94
N THR A 276 -14.95 6.32 20.65
CA THR A 276 -14.20 7.56 20.46
C THR A 276 -12.77 7.37 20.98
N VAL A 277 -11.79 7.62 20.11
CA VAL A 277 -10.38 7.65 20.48
C VAL A 277 -10.05 9.06 20.98
N GLY A 278 -9.48 9.16 22.19
CA GLY A 278 -8.99 10.43 22.71
C GLY A 278 -8.00 11.04 21.71
N HIS A 279 -8.20 12.29 21.30
CA HIS A 279 -7.46 12.89 20.21
C HIS A 279 -6.76 14.19 20.60
N VAL A 280 -5.68 14.47 19.88
CA VAL A 280 -4.88 15.69 20.04
C VAL A 280 -5.00 16.58 18.78
N CYS A 281 -5.76 16.14 17.77
CA CYS A 281 -5.88 16.86 16.50
C CYS A 281 -6.83 18.07 16.65
N GLN A 282 -6.32 19.26 16.34
CA GLN A 282 -7.10 20.51 16.37
C GLN A 282 -7.65 20.90 14.99
N ALA A 283 -7.12 20.29 13.93
CA ALA A 283 -7.54 20.50 12.55
C ALA A 283 -8.11 19.20 11.96
N PRO A 284 -8.93 19.26 10.89
CA PRO A 284 -9.46 18.08 10.23
C PRO A 284 -8.37 17.09 9.85
N ILE A 285 -8.64 15.81 10.10
CA ILE A 285 -7.76 14.71 9.67
C ILE A 285 -8.01 14.48 8.19
N THR A 286 -7.00 14.72 7.36
CA THR A 286 -7.10 14.63 5.91
C THR A 286 -6.66 13.27 5.38
N ASN A 287 -5.75 12.59 6.09
CA ASN A 287 -5.23 11.31 5.66
C ASN A 287 -4.79 10.45 6.85
N MET A 288 -4.97 9.13 6.73
CA MET A 288 -4.53 8.15 7.70
C MET A 288 -3.98 6.92 7.00
N GLN A 289 -2.81 6.43 7.42
CA GLN A 289 -2.25 5.19 6.90
C GLN A 289 -1.56 4.38 8.00
N GLN A 290 -1.81 3.08 8.00
CA GLN A 290 -1.17 2.16 8.93
C GLN A 290 0.24 1.78 8.49
N ILE A 291 1.15 1.73 9.44
CA ILE A 291 2.44 1.04 9.33
C ILE A 291 2.73 0.24 10.61
N GLY A 292 2.74 -1.08 10.48
CA GLY A 292 2.87 -1.97 11.63
C GLY A 292 1.76 -1.72 12.66
N LYS A 293 2.15 -1.38 13.89
CA LYS A 293 1.23 -1.07 15.01
C LYS A 293 0.86 0.40 15.12
N ARG A 294 1.39 1.25 14.23
CA ARG A 294 1.15 2.69 14.22
C ARG A 294 0.21 3.07 13.10
N VAL A 295 -0.53 4.13 13.31
CA VAL A 295 -1.26 4.84 12.26
C VAL A 295 -0.69 6.25 12.19
N ILE A 296 -0.16 6.60 11.03
CA ILE A 296 0.29 7.98 10.76
C ILE A 296 -0.92 8.77 10.30
N ILE A 297 -1.12 9.91 10.94
CA ILE A 297 -2.30 10.76 10.77
C ILE A 297 -1.84 12.15 10.34
N ALA A 298 -2.35 12.64 9.23
CA ALA A 298 -2.16 14.02 8.78
C ALA A 298 -3.33 14.89 9.24
N SER A 299 -3.05 15.94 9.99
CA SER A 299 -4.03 16.90 10.51
C SER A 299 -3.48 18.33 10.42
N GLY A 300 -4.14 19.18 9.65
CA GLY A 300 -3.62 20.51 9.37
C GLY A 300 -2.24 20.44 8.71
N ASN A 301 -1.26 21.17 9.25
CA ASN A 301 0.13 21.20 8.80
C ASN A 301 1.03 20.12 9.49
N SER A 302 0.45 19.27 10.33
CA SER A 302 1.19 18.41 11.26
C SER A 302 0.94 16.93 10.99
N LEU A 303 1.92 16.10 11.37
CA LEU A 303 1.81 14.65 11.46
C LEU A 303 1.69 14.22 12.93
N HIS A 304 0.87 13.21 13.16
CA HIS A 304 0.71 12.51 14.42
C HIS A 304 0.95 11.03 14.21
N ALA A 305 1.47 10.32 15.22
CA ALA A 305 1.49 8.87 15.23
C ALA A 305 0.60 8.34 16.36
N PHE A 306 -0.36 7.50 16.01
CA PHE A 306 -1.24 6.82 16.95
C PHE A 306 -0.83 5.35 17.08
N PHE A 307 -0.61 4.88 18.30
CA PHE A 307 -0.23 3.50 18.61
C PHE A 307 -1.47 2.67 18.92
N MET A 308 -1.78 1.72 18.04
CA MET A 308 -2.99 0.90 18.13
C MET A 308 -3.01 -0.04 19.34
N ASP A 309 -1.85 -0.45 19.87
CA ASP A 309 -1.73 -1.37 21.02
C ASP A 309 -1.88 -0.64 22.35
N THR A 310 -1.38 0.57 22.47
CA THR A 310 -1.41 1.36 23.72
C THR A 310 -2.54 2.39 23.76
N GLY A 311 -3.14 2.71 22.60
CA GLY A 311 -4.14 3.77 22.45
C GLY A 311 -3.58 5.18 22.67
N LYS A 312 -2.26 5.36 22.58
CA LYS A 312 -1.57 6.63 22.85
C LYS A 312 -1.15 7.33 21.56
N PHE A 313 -1.10 8.64 21.61
CA PHE A 313 -0.52 9.48 20.57
C PHE A 313 0.91 9.88 20.90
N GLN A 314 1.76 9.92 19.87
CA GLN A 314 3.01 10.66 19.91
C GLN A 314 2.71 12.16 19.79
N PRO A 315 3.51 13.04 20.41
CA PRO A 315 3.38 14.49 20.19
C PRO A 315 3.38 14.84 18.69
N PRO A 316 2.51 15.78 18.25
CA PRO A 316 2.46 16.19 16.85
C PRO A 316 3.75 16.89 16.43
N VAL A 317 4.11 16.70 15.17
CA VAL A 317 5.25 17.37 14.55
C VAL A 317 4.74 18.20 13.36
N GLU A 318 5.00 19.50 13.39
CA GLU A 318 4.69 20.38 12.28
C GLU A 318 5.67 20.13 11.12
N ILE A 319 5.12 19.86 9.94
CA ILE A 319 5.89 19.55 8.74
C ILE A 319 5.80 20.69 7.72
N LEU A 320 4.59 21.22 7.53
CA LEU A 320 4.34 22.30 6.59
C LEU A 320 4.25 23.65 7.33
N PRO A 321 4.44 24.76 6.61
CA PRO A 321 4.12 26.08 7.16
C PRO A 321 2.67 26.15 7.64
N SER A 322 2.39 26.96 8.66
CA SER A 322 1.06 27.11 9.27
C SER A 322 -0.03 27.59 8.30
N SER A 323 0.36 28.16 7.15
CA SER A 323 -0.55 28.60 6.09
C SER A 323 -1.00 27.49 5.14
N ASP A 324 -0.41 26.29 5.23
CA ASP A 324 -0.74 25.16 4.35
C ASP A 324 -1.25 23.96 5.15
N VAL A 325 -1.92 23.05 4.47
CA VAL A 325 -2.54 21.86 5.04
C VAL A 325 -2.08 20.62 4.27
N ILE A 326 -1.64 19.60 4.97
CA ILE A 326 -1.30 18.31 4.36
C ILE A 326 -2.58 17.71 3.76
N THR A 327 -2.59 17.50 2.46
CA THR A 327 -3.73 16.87 1.77
C THR A 327 -3.39 15.54 1.14
N LEU A 328 -2.10 15.29 0.92
CA LEU A 328 -1.62 14.07 0.30
C LEU A 328 -0.58 13.43 1.22
N MET A 329 -0.72 12.14 1.43
CA MET A 329 0.23 11.36 2.21
C MET A 329 0.30 9.94 1.65
N ASN A 330 1.51 9.41 1.54
CA ASN A 330 1.75 7.99 1.26
C ASN A 330 2.86 7.48 2.17
N VAL A 331 2.56 6.42 2.93
CA VAL A 331 3.49 5.80 3.88
C VAL A 331 4.02 4.51 3.27
N THR A 332 5.34 4.37 3.18
CA THR A 332 5.99 3.16 2.69
C THR A 332 7.35 2.92 3.34
N GLY A 333 7.58 1.71 3.83
CA GLY A 333 8.80 1.38 4.54
C GLY A 333 9.06 2.34 5.71
N GLN A 334 10.19 3.05 5.68
CA GLN A 334 10.55 4.02 6.71
C GLN A 334 10.18 5.47 6.35
N TYR A 335 9.49 5.72 5.24
CA TYR A 335 9.24 7.06 4.73
C TYR A 335 7.77 7.40 4.67
N VAL A 336 7.48 8.66 4.96
CA VAL A 336 6.21 9.32 4.67
C VAL A 336 6.47 10.35 3.58
N PHE A 337 5.80 10.21 2.44
CA PHE A 337 5.79 11.19 1.37
C PHE A 337 4.51 12.01 1.51
N LEU A 338 4.61 13.32 1.53
CA LEU A 338 3.45 14.19 1.69
C LEU A 338 3.58 15.49 0.89
N SER A 339 2.43 16.11 0.62
CA SER A 339 2.33 17.42 -0.03
C SER A 339 1.16 18.22 0.52
N GLY A 340 1.27 19.54 0.43
CA GLY A 340 0.26 20.48 0.85
C GLY A 340 -0.85 20.69 -0.18
N ARG A 341 -1.90 21.42 0.22
CA ARG A 341 -3.12 21.65 -0.58
C ARG A 341 -2.85 22.35 -1.91
N LYS A 342 -1.97 23.35 -1.90
CA LYS A 342 -1.62 24.17 -3.07
C LYS A 342 -0.15 24.06 -3.43
N SER A 343 0.52 23.05 -2.92
CA SER A 343 1.96 22.92 -3.02
C SER A 343 2.38 22.14 -4.27
N THR A 344 3.48 22.55 -4.85
CA THR A 344 4.26 21.80 -5.83
C THR A 344 5.44 21.09 -5.18
N GLU A 345 5.57 21.18 -3.85
CA GLU A 345 6.61 20.55 -3.06
C GLU A 345 6.16 19.22 -2.47
N ILE A 346 7.08 18.30 -2.43
CA ILE A 346 6.92 16.99 -1.80
C ILE A 346 7.95 16.89 -0.70
N TYR A 347 7.48 16.58 0.49
CA TYR A 347 8.29 16.37 1.68
C TYR A 347 8.47 14.88 1.91
N VAL A 348 9.67 14.51 2.32
CA VAL A 348 10.04 13.15 2.74
C VAL A 348 10.34 13.19 4.22
N VAL A 349 9.60 12.41 4.98
CA VAL A 349 9.64 12.41 6.45
C VAL A 349 9.97 11.01 6.95
N ASP A 350 10.78 10.91 8.00
CA ASP A 350 10.99 9.63 8.69
C ASP A 350 9.71 9.22 9.43
N VAL A 351 9.28 7.97 9.24
CA VAL A 351 8.00 7.47 9.79
C VAL A 351 8.03 7.29 11.30
N PHE A 352 9.21 7.14 11.90
CA PHE A 352 9.35 6.87 13.33
C PHE A 352 9.57 8.14 14.15
N GLU A 353 10.42 9.03 13.66
CA GLU A 353 10.77 10.30 14.32
C GLU A 353 9.88 11.45 13.86
N LEU A 354 9.16 11.29 12.74
CA LEU A 354 8.37 12.31 12.05
C LEU A 354 9.20 13.55 11.68
N SER A 355 10.51 13.37 11.50
CA SER A 355 11.44 14.43 11.11
C SER A 355 11.54 14.53 9.58
N VAL A 356 11.63 15.76 9.08
CA VAL A 356 11.81 16.00 7.63
C VAL A 356 13.22 15.60 7.23
N LEU A 357 13.31 14.66 6.28
CA LEU A 357 14.58 14.17 5.74
C LEU A 357 15.00 14.94 4.47
N ASN A 358 14.04 15.27 3.62
CA ASN A 358 14.26 15.96 2.35
C ASN A 358 12.96 16.59 1.84
N HIS A 359 13.07 17.50 0.87
CA HIS A 359 11.95 18.01 0.08
C HIS A 359 12.41 18.35 -1.33
N PHE A 360 11.51 18.34 -2.30
CA PHE A 360 11.79 18.74 -3.68
C PHE A 360 10.55 19.28 -4.37
N ASN A 361 10.78 20.08 -5.42
CA ASN A 361 9.72 20.78 -6.16
C ASN A 361 9.57 20.22 -7.58
N VAL A 362 8.32 19.99 -8.03
CA VAL A 362 8.03 19.40 -9.35
C VAL A 362 7.86 20.44 -10.46
N THR A 363 7.85 21.73 -10.14
CA THR A 363 7.54 22.83 -11.08
C THR A 363 8.45 22.86 -12.30
N SER A 364 9.76 22.67 -12.11
CA SER A 364 10.74 22.71 -13.20
C SER A 364 10.51 21.60 -14.23
N PHE A 365 10.15 20.40 -13.77
CA PHE A 365 9.90 19.24 -14.64
C PHE A 365 8.63 19.44 -15.47
N VAL A 366 7.55 19.92 -14.87
CA VAL A 366 6.30 20.21 -15.58
C VAL A 366 6.49 21.36 -16.57
N ARG A 367 7.21 22.41 -16.17
CA ARG A 367 7.50 23.55 -17.03
C ARG A 367 8.26 23.13 -18.30
N SER A 368 9.23 22.24 -18.18
CA SER A 368 9.99 21.75 -19.33
C SER A 368 9.10 21.01 -20.34
N GLN A 369 8.14 20.22 -19.86
CA GLN A 369 7.18 19.51 -20.71
C GLN A 369 6.17 20.43 -21.41
N LEU A 370 5.85 21.54 -20.79
CA LEU A 370 4.94 22.53 -21.36
C LEU A 370 5.62 23.51 -22.34
N SER A 371 6.95 23.46 -22.48
CA SER A 371 7.69 24.44 -23.28
C SER A 371 7.30 24.48 -24.76
N GLY A 372 6.86 23.33 -25.32
CA GLY A 372 6.38 23.23 -26.71
C GLY A 372 4.87 23.44 -26.92
N ARG A 373 4.12 23.69 -25.85
CA ARG A 373 2.66 23.87 -25.91
C ARG A 373 2.26 25.32 -26.16
N GLU A 374 1.02 25.53 -26.60
CA GLU A 374 0.42 26.85 -26.78
C GLU A 374 0.55 27.71 -25.51
N HIS A 375 0.84 28.99 -25.67
CA HIS A 375 1.12 29.92 -24.56
C HIS A 375 -0.02 29.99 -23.54
N ILE A 376 -1.27 30.12 -24.01
CA ILE A 376 -2.45 30.22 -23.12
C ILE A 376 -2.61 28.96 -22.29
N LEU A 377 -2.51 27.79 -22.91
CA LEU A 377 -2.60 26.50 -22.22
C LEU A 377 -1.46 26.33 -21.19
N ARG A 378 -0.25 26.72 -21.55
CA ARG A 378 0.91 26.67 -20.67
C ARG A 378 0.72 27.55 -19.44
N GLU A 379 0.32 28.81 -19.61
CA GLU A 379 0.08 29.74 -18.49
C GLU A 379 -1.05 29.23 -17.59
N HIS A 380 -2.14 28.75 -18.15
CA HIS A 380 -3.24 28.17 -17.38
C HIS A 380 -2.79 26.93 -16.56
N LYS A 381 -2.12 25.95 -17.18
CA LYS A 381 -1.63 24.75 -16.50
C LYS A 381 -0.59 25.07 -15.41
N MET A 382 0.28 26.06 -15.67
CA MET A 382 1.27 26.50 -14.67
C MET A 382 0.63 27.32 -13.53
N GLY A 383 -0.38 28.13 -13.82
CA GLY A 383 -1.06 28.97 -12.81
C GLY A 383 -1.84 28.15 -11.76
N CYS A 384 -2.31 26.96 -12.12
CA CYS A 384 -3.01 26.06 -11.19
C CYS A 384 -2.18 24.81 -10.82
N LEU A 385 -0.88 24.80 -11.11
CA LEU A 385 -0.03 23.66 -10.84
C LEU A 385 0.08 23.35 -9.34
N ARG A 386 -0.22 22.11 -9.00
CA ARG A 386 0.02 21.51 -7.68
C ARG A 386 0.20 19.99 -7.83
N VAL A 387 0.77 19.38 -6.82
CA VAL A 387 0.71 17.92 -6.67
C VAL A 387 -0.73 17.54 -6.32
N SER A 388 -1.30 16.55 -7.02
CA SER A 388 -2.71 16.16 -6.87
C SER A 388 -2.90 14.75 -6.35
N CYS A 389 -1.90 13.87 -6.52
CA CYS A 389 -1.88 12.53 -5.93
C CYS A 389 -0.45 11.99 -5.85
N LEU A 390 -0.23 11.09 -4.90
CA LEU A 390 1.06 10.44 -4.61
C LEU A 390 0.86 8.97 -4.36
N THR A 391 1.76 8.13 -4.87
CA THR A 391 1.86 6.73 -4.49
C THR A 391 3.27 6.19 -4.67
N VAL A 392 3.59 5.09 -3.99
CA VAL A 392 4.86 4.39 -4.16
C VAL A 392 4.62 3.02 -4.78
N ALA A 393 5.33 2.74 -5.86
CA ALA A 393 5.32 1.46 -6.52
C ALA A 393 6.70 1.15 -7.10
N ARG A 394 7.18 -0.10 -6.94
CA ARG A 394 8.51 -0.56 -7.43
C ARG A 394 9.67 0.36 -7.05
N HIS A 395 9.73 0.80 -5.81
CA HIS A 395 10.77 1.72 -5.31
C HIS A 395 10.85 3.06 -6.07
N HIS A 396 9.76 3.45 -6.75
CA HIS A 396 9.59 4.77 -7.33
C HIS A 396 8.44 5.48 -6.61
N LEU A 397 8.66 6.75 -6.34
CA LEU A 397 7.59 7.66 -5.98
C LEU A 397 6.94 8.15 -7.27
N TRP A 398 5.64 7.93 -7.37
CA TRP A 398 4.80 8.35 -8.48
C TRP A 398 3.99 9.56 -8.07
N ILE A 399 3.95 10.56 -8.92
CA ILE A 399 3.41 11.87 -8.62
C ILE A 399 2.46 12.27 -9.73
N GLY A 400 1.19 12.46 -9.41
CA GLY A 400 0.24 13.09 -10.31
C GLY A 400 0.12 14.58 -10.04
N THR A 401 -0.11 15.35 -11.09
CA THR A 401 -0.21 16.80 -11.03
C THR A 401 -1.58 17.31 -11.50
N SER A 402 -1.96 18.49 -11.05
CA SER A 402 -3.16 19.18 -11.54
C SER A 402 -3.05 19.58 -13.02
N ALA A 403 -1.85 19.62 -13.58
CA ALA A 403 -1.61 19.83 -15.00
C ALA A 403 -1.79 18.57 -15.86
N GLY A 404 -2.10 17.40 -15.22
CA GLY A 404 -2.33 16.12 -15.88
C GLY A 404 -1.10 15.24 -16.04
N PHE A 405 0.09 15.74 -15.75
CA PHE A 405 1.32 14.96 -15.86
C PHE A 405 1.45 13.93 -14.74
N VAL A 406 1.95 12.76 -15.12
CA VAL A 406 2.39 11.73 -14.19
C VAL A 406 3.92 11.68 -14.21
N LEU A 407 4.52 11.89 -13.06
CA LEU A 407 5.97 11.92 -12.88
C LEU A 407 6.40 10.72 -12.04
N SER A 408 7.64 10.29 -12.20
CA SER A 408 8.23 9.26 -11.33
C SER A 408 9.66 9.60 -10.96
N THR A 409 10.04 9.30 -9.71
CA THR A 409 11.42 9.41 -9.24
C THR A 409 11.79 8.18 -8.41
N SER A 410 13.03 7.70 -8.54
CA SER A 410 13.49 6.53 -7.79
C SER A 410 13.73 6.89 -6.32
N ILE A 411 13.32 6.00 -5.43
CA ILE A 411 13.60 6.08 -4.00
C ILE A 411 14.84 5.24 -3.74
N GLN A 412 15.99 5.88 -3.51
CA GLN A 412 17.20 5.15 -3.11
C GLN A 412 17.34 5.23 -1.59
N ALA A 413 17.44 4.05 -0.97
CA ALA A 413 17.91 4.00 0.41
C ALA A 413 19.32 4.59 0.46
N ALA A 414 19.57 5.56 1.34
CA ALA A 414 20.88 6.09 1.56
C ALA A 414 21.84 4.93 1.84
N LYS A 415 22.92 4.84 1.09
CA LYS A 415 24.06 4.01 1.49
C LYS A 415 24.54 4.60 2.80
N SER A 416 24.23 3.96 3.91
CA SER A 416 24.88 4.26 5.17
C SER A 416 26.37 3.93 4.98
N ASN A 417 27.20 4.94 4.74
CA ASN A 417 28.60 4.81 5.02
C ASN A 417 28.68 4.65 6.54
N PRO A 418 29.19 3.55 7.06
CA PRO A 418 29.40 3.38 8.47
C PRO A 418 30.66 4.17 8.85
N THR A 419 30.57 5.49 8.99
CA THR A 419 31.49 6.19 9.87
C THR A 419 30.88 6.02 11.27
N PRO A 420 31.56 5.32 12.17
CA PRO A 420 31.11 5.20 13.54
C PRO A 420 31.29 6.55 14.22
N ASP A 421 30.27 7.37 14.17
CA ASP A 421 30.20 8.56 15.00
C ASP A 421 29.83 8.11 16.41
N LEU A 422 30.77 8.26 17.34
CA LEU A 422 30.74 7.79 18.74
C LEU A 422 29.63 8.41 19.61
N ARG A 423 28.63 9.06 19.03
CA ARG A 423 27.51 9.73 19.72
C ARG A 423 26.13 9.33 19.23
N GLY A 424 25.92 8.12 18.75
CA GLY A 424 24.57 7.54 18.68
C GLY A 424 23.48 8.24 17.86
N LEU A 425 23.76 9.36 17.21
CA LEU A 425 22.85 10.07 16.31
C LEU A 425 23.16 9.65 14.87
N ARG A 426 22.47 8.61 14.40
CA ARG A 426 22.50 8.18 13.01
C ARG A 426 21.79 9.23 12.16
N SER A 427 22.51 10.19 11.61
CA SER A 427 22.02 11.07 10.55
C SER A 427 21.74 10.23 9.31
N ARG A 428 20.47 9.96 9.03
CA ARG A 428 20.01 9.20 7.85
C ARG A 428 19.77 10.17 6.72
N ASN A 429 20.80 10.47 5.95
CA ASN A 429 20.66 11.27 4.73
C ASN A 429 20.02 10.41 3.63
N VAL A 430 18.73 10.60 3.40
CA VAL A 430 18.05 10.05 2.23
C VAL A 430 18.35 10.93 1.03
N LYS A 431 19.16 10.45 0.10
CA LYS A 431 19.25 11.06 -1.23
C LYS A 431 18.07 10.52 -2.06
N LEU A 432 16.98 11.24 -2.10
CA LEU A 432 16.11 11.18 -3.26
C LEU A 432 16.93 11.74 -4.42
N ILE A 433 17.14 10.95 -5.46
CA ILE A 433 17.89 11.41 -6.61
C ILE A 433 16.98 12.34 -7.40
N ASN A 434 17.03 13.63 -7.09
CA ASN A 434 16.34 14.68 -7.85
C ASN A 434 16.77 14.76 -9.32
N GLU A 435 17.87 14.14 -9.68
CA GLU A 435 18.46 14.23 -11.01
C GLU A 435 17.73 13.38 -12.06
N MET A 436 16.81 12.51 -11.65
CA MET A 436 16.10 11.59 -12.55
C MET A 436 14.60 11.53 -12.28
N VAL A 437 13.94 12.69 -12.31
CA VAL A 437 12.47 12.70 -12.41
C VAL A 437 12.10 12.43 -13.87
N SER A 438 11.52 11.28 -14.11
CA SER A 438 10.97 10.92 -15.43
C SER A 438 9.55 11.45 -15.54
N VAL A 439 9.21 12.03 -16.69
CA VAL A 439 7.85 12.44 -17.01
C VAL A 439 7.28 11.40 -17.96
N CYS A 440 6.10 10.90 -17.67
CA CYS A 440 5.42 9.97 -18.57
C CYS A 440 4.95 10.73 -19.83
N GLU A 441 5.17 10.15 -21.00
CA GLU A 441 4.80 10.76 -22.29
C GLU A 441 3.28 10.93 -22.44
N ILE A 442 2.54 10.05 -21.80
CA ILE A 442 1.08 10.04 -21.80
C ILE A 442 0.60 10.42 -20.39
N GLY A 443 -0.51 11.14 -20.34
CA GLY A 443 -1.10 11.58 -19.09
C GLY A 443 -2.56 11.96 -19.27
N HIS A 444 -3.02 12.90 -18.47
CA HIS A 444 -4.37 13.44 -18.52
C HIS A 444 -4.35 14.86 -19.08
N SER A 445 -5.39 15.27 -19.80
CA SER A 445 -5.53 16.66 -20.26
C SER A 445 -5.85 17.61 -19.11
N GLY A 446 -6.61 17.12 -18.11
CA GLY A 446 -6.90 17.78 -16.84
C GLY A 446 -6.19 17.13 -15.65
N PRO A 447 -6.63 17.43 -14.40
CA PRO A 447 -5.97 16.91 -13.19
C PRO A 447 -5.91 15.39 -13.11
N CYS A 448 -4.71 14.84 -12.87
CA CYS A 448 -4.54 13.46 -12.40
C CYS A 448 -4.97 13.41 -10.93
N ARG A 449 -6.07 12.72 -10.61
CA ARG A 449 -6.69 12.77 -9.29
C ARG A 449 -6.29 11.61 -8.38
N ILE A 450 -6.01 10.44 -8.96
CA ILE A 450 -5.73 9.22 -8.23
C ILE A 450 -4.57 8.49 -8.90
N LEU A 451 -3.65 8.00 -8.07
CA LEU A 451 -2.60 7.05 -8.44
C LEU A 451 -2.65 5.87 -7.50
N LEU A 452 -2.74 4.65 -8.04
CA LEU A 452 -2.93 3.45 -7.25
C LEU A 452 -2.11 2.27 -7.81
N PRO A 453 -1.25 1.62 -6.99
CA PRO A 453 -0.57 0.40 -7.40
C PRO A 453 -1.52 -0.80 -7.28
N VAL A 454 -1.50 -1.67 -8.28
CA VAL A 454 -2.31 -2.89 -8.33
C VAL A 454 -1.42 -4.10 -8.62
N GLN A 455 -1.50 -5.13 -7.78
CA GLN A 455 -0.81 -6.39 -8.02
C GLN A 455 -1.79 -7.41 -8.60
N THR A 456 -1.49 -7.91 -9.79
CA THR A 456 -2.28 -8.96 -10.45
C THR A 456 -1.49 -10.26 -10.48
N PRO A 457 -2.10 -11.43 -10.20
CA PRO A 457 -1.44 -12.71 -10.37
C PRO A 457 -1.10 -12.94 -11.85
N THR A 458 0.11 -13.38 -12.16
CA THR A 458 0.46 -13.80 -13.52
C THR A 458 0.03 -15.24 -13.74
N HIS A 459 -0.96 -15.44 -14.59
CA HIS A 459 -1.26 -16.78 -15.10
C HIS A 459 -0.19 -17.17 -16.14
N SER A 460 0.71 -18.08 -15.77
CA SER A 460 1.60 -18.69 -16.76
C SER A 460 0.77 -19.61 -17.66
N ASN A 461 0.46 -19.14 -18.86
CA ASN A 461 -0.19 -19.94 -19.93
C ASN A 461 0.76 -21.01 -20.51
N ASN A 462 1.47 -21.77 -19.69
CA ASN A 462 2.25 -22.91 -20.16
C ASN A 462 1.56 -24.22 -19.73
N PRO A 463 0.76 -24.86 -20.60
CA PRO A 463 0.10 -26.14 -20.30
C PRO A 463 1.03 -27.36 -20.35
N SER A 464 2.34 -27.20 -20.50
CA SER A 464 3.27 -28.32 -20.71
C SER A 464 4.43 -28.33 -19.72
N ARG A 465 4.17 -28.76 -18.49
CA ARG A 465 5.10 -29.61 -17.71
C ARG A 465 4.40 -30.06 -16.42
N LYS A 466 3.86 -31.29 -16.47
CA LYS A 466 3.57 -32.05 -15.24
C LYS A 466 4.90 -32.26 -14.50
N GLN A 467 5.25 -31.32 -13.62
CA GLN A 467 6.35 -31.52 -12.68
C GLN A 467 5.92 -32.55 -11.66
N LYS A 468 6.66 -33.67 -11.63
CA LYS A 468 6.59 -34.67 -10.57
C LYS A 468 6.76 -33.95 -9.21
N ARG A 469 5.81 -34.18 -8.32
CA ARG A 469 5.84 -33.69 -6.93
C ARG A 469 7.11 -34.22 -6.27
N SER A 470 8.11 -33.40 -6.05
CA SER A 470 9.15 -33.61 -5.06
C SER A 470 8.66 -33.10 -3.71
N SER A 471 8.85 -33.86 -2.69
CA SER A 471 8.27 -33.77 -1.34
C SER A 471 8.93 -32.70 -0.44
N LEU A 472 9.32 -31.55 -0.98
CA LEU A 472 9.75 -30.40 -0.20
C LEU A 472 8.79 -29.25 -0.52
N ASN A 473 7.93 -28.92 0.44
CA ASN A 473 7.04 -27.76 0.40
C ASN A 473 7.87 -26.45 0.48
N VAL A 474 8.53 -26.10 -0.60
CA VAL A 474 8.99 -24.73 -0.81
C VAL A 474 7.78 -24.00 -1.40
N PRO A 475 7.24 -22.95 -0.77
CA PRO A 475 6.18 -22.15 -1.38
C PRO A 475 6.72 -21.58 -2.69
N THR A 476 6.17 -22.06 -3.81
CA THR A 476 6.47 -21.53 -5.14
C THR A 476 6.06 -20.05 -5.11
N GLN A 477 7.02 -19.15 -5.23
CA GLN A 477 6.74 -17.73 -5.40
C GLN A 477 5.93 -17.58 -6.69
N GLN A 478 4.65 -17.31 -6.54
CA GLN A 478 3.80 -16.93 -7.66
C GLN A 478 4.31 -15.58 -8.17
N SER A 479 4.66 -15.53 -9.43
CA SER A 479 5.03 -14.28 -10.07
C SER A 479 3.78 -13.39 -10.13
N SER A 480 3.82 -12.24 -9.46
CA SER A 480 2.77 -11.23 -9.54
C SER A 480 3.26 -10.08 -10.43
N GLN A 481 2.40 -9.63 -11.32
CA GLN A 481 2.65 -8.43 -12.12
C GLN A 481 2.09 -7.21 -11.39
N LEU A 482 2.94 -6.20 -11.21
CA LEU A 482 2.51 -4.92 -10.68
C LEU A 482 2.05 -4.03 -11.85
N MET A 483 0.94 -3.36 -11.66
CA MET A 483 0.44 -2.28 -12.50
C MET A 483 0.29 -1.01 -11.68
N LEU A 484 0.41 0.13 -12.33
CA LEU A 484 0.00 1.43 -11.78
C LEU A 484 -1.27 1.87 -12.50
N VAL A 485 -2.23 2.39 -11.78
CA VAL A 485 -3.44 2.98 -12.33
C VAL A 485 -3.44 4.46 -12.02
N SER A 486 -3.56 5.30 -13.06
CA SER A 486 -3.85 6.72 -12.89
C SER A 486 -5.28 7.01 -13.32
N CYS A 487 -5.98 7.81 -12.53
CA CYS A 487 -7.34 8.26 -12.84
C CYS A 487 -7.35 9.79 -12.90
N GLY A 488 -7.92 10.34 -13.95
CA GLY A 488 -7.94 11.79 -14.16
C GLY A 488 -8.91 12.22 -15.25
N GLU A 489 -8.93 13.52 -15.51
CA GLU A 489 -9.79 14.14 -16.51
C GLU A 489 -9.08 14.15 -17.86
N GLY A 490 -9.77 13.71 -18.92
CA GLY A 490 -9.25 13.65 -20.27
C GLY A 490 -8.05 12.71 -20.47
N LEU A 491 -7.59 12.61 -21.67
CA LEU A 491 -6.38 11.87 -22.08
C LEU A 491 -5.46 12.82 -22.86
N ASP A 492 -4.19 12.89 -22.47
CA ASP A 492 -3.14 13.61 -23.19
C ASP A 492 -2.12 12.57 -23.69
N ASP A 493 -2.20 12.23 -24.97
CA ASP A 493 -1.28 11.30 -25.66
C ASP A 493 -0.19 12.03 -26.45
N GLY A 494 -0.10 13.34 -26.31
CA GLY A 494 0.87 14.18 -27.03
C GLY A 494 0.50 14.48 -28.47
N THR A 495 -0.62 13.94 -28.99
CA THR A 495 -1.08 14.25 -30.35
C THR A 495 -1.83 15.60 -30.38
N ALA A 496 -1.55 16.39 -31.42
CA ALA A 496 -2.15 17.72 -31.56
C ALA A 496 -3.65 17.73 -31.93
N THR A 497 -4.24 16.54 -32.15
CA THR A 497 -5.61 16.36 -32.65
C THR A 497 -6.58 15.90 -31.57
N GLN A 498 -6.49 16.43 -30.36
CA GLN A 498 -7.43 16.06 -29.31
C GLN A 498 -8.83 16.63 -29.60
N ASP A 499 -9.84 15.76 -29.58
CA ASP A 499 -11.23 16.17 -29.63
C ASP A 499 -11.60 16.83 -28.28
N PRO A 500 -11.99 18.14 -28.26
CA PRO A 500 -12.34 18.83 -27.02
C PRO A 500 -13.46 18.14 -26.23
N SER A 501 -14.28 17.33 -26.87
CA SER A 501 -15.36 16.56 -26.23
C SER A 501 -14.83 15.50 -25.27
N THR A 502 -13.59 15.02 -25.43
CA THR A 502 -12.97 14.01 -24.56
C THR A 502 -12.32 14.58 -23.31
N ASP A 503 -12.04 15.88 -23.29
CA ASP A 503 -11.34 16.54 -22.16
C ASP A 503 -12.13 16.54 -20.85
N ALA A 504 -13.46 16.54 -20.93
CA ALA A 504 -14.33 16.51 -19.76
C ALA A 504 -14.65 15.09 -19.26
N ILE A 505 -14.17 14.05 -19.96
CA ILE A 505 -14.45 12.65 -19.62
C ILE A 505 -13.36 12.10 -18.71
N ASN A 506 -13.76 11.40 -17.65
CA ASN A 506 -12.80 10.73 -16.78
C ASN A 506 -12.17 9.52 -17.48
N HIS A 507 -10.86 9.41 -17.39
CA HIS A 507 -10.09 8.31 -17.95
C HIS A 507 -9.28 7.61 -16.88
N LEU A 508 -9.17 6.28 -17.03
CA LEU A 508 -8.24 5.45 -16.28
C LEU A 508 -7.13 4.98 -17.23
N ILE A 509 -5.91 5.18 -16.84
CA ILE A 509 -4.73 4.76 -17.58
C ILE A 509 -4.03 3.67 -16.79
N PHE A 510 -3.83 2.51 -17.40
CA PHE A 510 -3.19 1.36 -16.77
C PHE A 510 -1.77 1.21 -17.32
N TRP A 511 -0.80 1.30 -16.44
CA TRP A 511 0.61 1.18 -16.74
C TRP A 511 1.09 -0.20 -16.29
N LYS A 512 1.59 -1.02 -17.21
CA LYS A 512 2.15 -2.32 -16.88
C LYS A 512 3.67 -2.20 -16.81
N PHE A 513 4.24 -2.71 -15.74
CA PHE A 513 5.68 -2.84 -15.59
C PHE A 513 6.11 -4.18 -16.19
N SER A 514 7.07 -4.18 -17.08
CA SER A 514 7.66 -5.39 -17.67
C SER A 514 8.70 -6.01 -16.75
#